data_b548245c51fecf8064bac1ca1cfe6a11
#
_entry.id   b548245c51fecf8064bac1ca1cfe6a11
#
_cell.length_a   1.000
_cell.length_b   1.000
_cell.length_c   1.000
_cell.angle_alpha   90.00
_cell.angle_beta   90.00
_cell.angle_gamma   90.00
#
_symmetry.space_group_name_H-M   'P 1'
#
loop_
_entity.id
_entity.type
_entity.pdbx_description
1 polymer ?
#
loop_
_entity_poly.entity_id
_entity_poly.type
_entity_poly.pdbx_seq_one_letter_code
_entity_poly.pdbx_strand_id
1 'polypeptide(L)'
;MVVPVATTILGPAVANVAAMDPERARELLAQERERIERSLARLGHQDTGEPADEFDPANQASDLYQDELDEGLSDDLREELAAVERAEARLAAGTYGRSIESGRPIPDERLEAFPTAERTVDEEAR
;
A
#
# COMPACT_ATOMS: atom_id res chain seq x y z
N MET A 1 33.70 23.93 17.29
CA MET A 1 32.69 24.55 17.07
C MET A 1 31.74 24.03 16.17
N VAL A 2 32.08 23.74 15.10
CA VAL A 2 31.25 23.16 14.10
C VAL A 2 30.82 21.77 14.43
N VAL A 3 31.51 21.19 15.32
CA VAL A 3 31.29 19.83 15.70
C VAL A 3 29.84 19.50 16.08
N PRO A 4 29.17 20.32 16.86
CA PRO A 4 27.80 20.01 17.23
C PRO A 4 26.88 19.85 16.04
N VAL A 5 27.11 20.67 15.05
CA VAL A 5 26.28 20.58 13.84
C VAL A 5 26.55 19.28 13.11
N ALA A 6 27.80 18.93 12.99
CA ALA A 6 28.19 17.70 12.35
C ALA A 6 27.60 16.49 13.08
N THR A 7 27.64 16.56 14.39
CA THR A 7 27.08 15.47 15.18
C THR A 7 25.59 15.31 14.94
N THR A 8 24.90 16.43 14.85
CA THR A 8 23.49 16.40 14.60
C THR A 8 23.17 15.74 13.25
N ILE A 9 23.95 16.06 12.25
CA ILE A 9 23.78 15.50 10.93
C ILE A 9 24.02 13.99 10.94
N LEU A 10 25.04 13.59 11.67
CA LEU A 10 25.37 12.17 11.72
C LEU A 10 24.28 11.34 12.38
N GLY A 11 23.64 11.88 13.39
CA GLY A 11 22.58 11.17 14.06
C GLY A 11 21.45 10.75 13.15
N PRO A 12 20.84 11.67 12.42
CA PRO A 12 19.78 11.33 11.49
C PRO A 12 20.26 10.39 10.37
N ALA A 13 21.47 10.61 9.90
CA ALA A 13 22.02 9.78 8.84
C ALA A 13 22.16 8.34 9.30
N VAL A 14 22.61 8.15 10.52
CA VAL A 14 22.77 6.81 11.07
C VAL A 14 21.41 6.13 11.22
N ALA A 15 20.42 6.86 11.67
CA ALA A 15 19.09 6.31 11.81
C ALA A 15 18.53 5.88 10.46
N ASN A 16 18.86 6.61 9.42
CA ASN A 16 18.35 6.30 8.08
C ASN A 16 19.11 5.16 7.40
N VAL A 17 20.26 4.80 7.90
CA VAL A 17 21.03 3.72 7.30
C VAL A 17 20.26 2.40 7.34
N ALA A 18 19.48 2.20 8.38
CA ALA A 18 18.70 0.98 8.53
C ALA A 18 17.38 1.02 7.76
N ALA A 19 17.02 2.16 7.22
CA ALA A 19 15.76 2.32 6.52
C ALA A 19 15.97 2.28 5.01
N MET A 20 14.94 1.86 4.30
CA MET A 20 14.98 1.87 2.85
C MET A 20 15.16 3.30 2.33
N ASP A 21 15.88 3.43 1.23
CA ASP A 21 16.05 4.70 0.54
C ASP A 21 14.68 5.32 0.24
N PRO A 22 14.45 6.58 0.64
CA PRO A 22 13.15 7.23 0.41
C PRO A 22 12.73 7.28 -1.05
N GLU A 23 13.67 7.43 -1.96
CA GLU A 23 13.35 7.44 -3.40
C GLU A 23 12.85 6.09 -3.85
N ARG A 24 13.47 5.03 -3.38
CA ARG A 24 13.03 3.69 -3.69
C ARG A 24 11.65 3.43 -3.09
N ALA A 25 11.44 3.89 -1.88
CA ALA A 25 10.14 3.76 -1.22
C ALA A 25 9.04 4.46 -2.01
N ARG A 26 9.31 5.68 -2.49
CA ARG A 26 8.35 6.41 -3.30
C ARG A 26 8.00 5.66 -4.57
N GLU A 27 9.01 5.09 -5.20
CA GLU A 27 8.83 4.33 -6.42
C GLU A 27 7.95 3.11 -6.19
N LEU A 28 8.24 2.37 -5.13
CA LEU A 28 7.46 1.18 -4.79
C LEU A 28 6.01 1.53 -4.46
N LEU A 29 5.81 2.59 -3.69
CA LEU A 29 4.47 3.00 -3.32
C LEU A 29 3.70 3.54 -4.51
N ALA A 30 4.37 4.25 -5.42
CA ALA A 30 3.73 4.73 -6.62
C ALA A 30 3.29 3.58 -7.53
N GLN A 31 4.12 2.55 -7.65
CA GLN A 31 3.78 1.37 -8.42
C GLN A 31 2.59 0.63 -7.81
N GLU A 32 2.58 0.53 -6.51
CA GLU A 32 1.50 -0.15 -5.80
C GLU A 32 0.19 0.61 -5.95
N ARG A 33 0.24 1.93 -5.79
CA ARG A 33 -0.94 2.78 -6.00
C ARG A 33 -1.48 2.61 -7.41
N GLU A 34 -0.61 2.66 -8.39
CA GLU A 34 -1.02 2.54 -9.78
C GLU A 34 -1.67 1.18 -10.06
N ARG A 35 -1.11 0.13 -9.51
CA ARG A 35 -1.68 -1.21 -9.66
C ARG A 35 -3.10 -1.25 -9.09
N ILE A 36 -3.27 -0.71 -7.90
CA ILE A 36 -4.57 -0.71 -7.22
C ILE A 36 -5.58 0.13 -7.98
N GLU A 37 -5.18 1.33 -8.40
CA GLU A 37 -6.07 2.23 -9.13
C GLU A 37 -6.49 1.63 -10.47
N ARG A 38 -5.60 0.95 -11.13
CA ARG A 38 -5.93 0.26 -12.37
C ARG A 38 -6.94 -0.86 -12.14
N SER A 39 -6.75 -1.60 -11.07
CA SER A 39 -7.68 -2.68 -10.73
C SER A 39 -9.06 -2.13 -10.40
N LEU A 40 -9.11 -1.03 -9.65
CA LEU A 40 -10.38 -0.38 -9.33
C LEU A 40 -11.07 0.13 -10.59
N ALA A 41 -10.30 0.71 -11.49
CA ALA A 41 -10.85 1.22 -12.75
C ALA A 41 -11.45 0.09 -13.60
N ARG A 42 -10.81 -1.07 -13.60
CA ARG A 42 -11.34 -2.20 -14.34
C ARG A 42 -12.67 -2.68 -13.78
N LEU A 43 -12.81 -2.68 -12.46
CA LEU A 43 -14.08 -3.05 -11.85
C LEU A 43 -15.18 -2.05 -12.21
N GLY A 44 -14.85 -0.77 -12.15
CA GLY A 44 -15.79 0.26 -12.54
C GLY A 44 -16.17 0.17 -14.01
N HIS A 45 -15.23 -0.23 -14.85
CA HIS A 45 -15.47 -0.39 -16.27
C HIS A 45 -16.44 -1.54 -16.54
N GLN A 46 -16.35 -2.60 -15.78
CA GLN A 46 -17.27 -3.72 -15.90
C GLN A 46 -18.68 -3.31 -15.50
N ASP A 47 -18.80 -2.43 -14.53
CA ASP A 47 -20.10 -1.91 -14.11
C ASP A 47 -20.76 -1.06 -15.18
N THR A 48 -19.97 -0.38 -15.99
CA THR A 48 -20.49 0.44 -17.07
C THR A 48 -20.65 -0.34 -18.36
N GLY A 49 -20.48 -1.64 -18.28
CA GLY A 49 -20.59 -2.51 -19.43
C GLY A 49 -21.92 -2.39 -20.12
N GLU A 50 -21.99 -2.98 -21.28
CA GLU A 50 -23.14 -2.86 -22.15
C GLU A 50 -24.45 -3.15 -21.44
N PRO A 51 -25.48 -2.39 -21.77
CA PRO A 51 -26.78 -2.66 -21.21
C PRO A 51 -27.18 -4.10 -21.53
N ALA A 52 -27.70 -4.79 -20.56
CA ALA A 52 -28.18 -6.14 -20.77
C ALA A 52 -29.42 -6.04 -21.65
N ASP A 53 -29.24 -6.40 -22.89
CA ASP A 53 -30.33 -6.34 -23.85
C ASP A 53 -31.34 -7.41 -23.62
N GLU A 54 -30.97 -8.48 -22.95
CA GLU A 54 -31.82 -9.62 -22.78
C GLU A 54 -31.99 -9.94 -21.31
N PHE A 55 -33.22 -10.07 -20.92
CA PHE A 55 -33.55 -10.52 -19.59
C PHE A 55 -33.47 -12.04 -19.55
N ASP A 56 -32.48 -12.55 -18.85
CA ASP A 56 -32.30 -13.97 -18.64
C ASP A 56 -32.15 -14.20 -17.14
N PRO A 57 -33.08 -14.91 -16.50
CA PRO A 57 -32.99 -15.12 -15.05
C PRO A 57 -31.70 -15.81 -14.61
N ALA A 58 -31.15 -16.69 -15.41
CA ALA A 58 -29.90 -17.35 -15.08
C ALA A 58 -28.75 -16.36 -15.11
N ASN A 59 -28.72 -15.48 -16.11
CA ASN A 59 -27.71 -14.45 -16.19
C ASN A 59 -27.87 -13.43 -15.09
N GLN A 60 -29.11 -13.13 -14.72
CA GLN A 60 -29.37 -12.19 -13.64
C GLN A 60 -28.79 -12.70 -12.31
N ALA A 61 -28.95 -13.98 -12.02
CA ALA A 61 -28.40 -14.57 -10.80
C ALA A 61 -26.88 -14.55 -10.83
N SER A 62 -26.29 -14.84 -12.00
CA SER A 62 -24.84 -14.77 -12.16
C SER A 62 -24.32 -13.35 -12.00
N ASP A 63 -25.06 -12.38 -12.53
CA ASP A 63 -24.70 -10.98 -12.44
C ASP A 63 -24.71 -10.50 -10.99
N LEU A 64 -25.70 -10.92 -10.21
CA LEU A 64 -25.77 -10.57 -8.79
C LEU A 64 -24.58 -11.14 -8.04
N TYR A 65 -24.23 -12.39 -8.32
CA TYR A 65 -23.09 -13.01 -7.68
C TYR A 65 -21.80 -12.29 -8.06
N GLN A 66 -21.65 -11.93 -9.33
CA GLN A 66 -20.49 -11.21 -9.79
C GLN A 66 -20.42 -9.82 -9.17
N ASP A 67 -21.56 -9.15 -9.03
CA ASP A 67 -21.62 -7.84 -8.40
C ASP A 67 -21.15 -7.91 -6.94
N GLU A 68 -21.56 -8.95 -6.22
CA GLU A 68 -21.12 -9.13 -4.84
C GLU A 68 -19.62 -9.38 -4.76
N LEU A 69 -19.08 -10.19 -5.68
CA LEU A 69 -17.65 -10.42 -5.73
C LEU A 69 -16.90 -9.14 -6.06
N ASP A 70 -17.40 -8.38 -7.04
CA ASP A 70 -16.75 -7.12 -7.44
C ASP A 70 -16.79 -6.11 -6.31
N GLU A 71 -17.87 -6.06 -5.56
CA GLU A 71 -17.96 -5.18 -4.40
C GLU A 71 -16.95 -5.57 -3.33
N GLY A 72 -16.83 -6.85 -3.05
CA GLY A 72 -15.83 -7.34 -2.10
C GLY A 72 -14.41 -7.04 -2.55
N LEU A 73 -14.12 -7.25 -3.83
CA LEU A 73 -12.80 -6.93 -4.37
C LEU A 73 -12.54 -5.43 -4.32
N SER A 74 -13.57 -4.63 -4.61
CA SER A 74 -13.44 -3.18 -4.56
C SER A 74 -13.12 -2.73 -3.13
N ASP A 75 -13.79 -3.30 -2.14
CA ASP A 75 -13.53 -2.97 -0.74
C ASP A 75 -12.11 -3.35 -0.34
N ASP A 76 -11.64 -4.52 -0.77
CA ASP A 76 -10.28 -4.95 -0.50
C ASP A 76 -9.26 -4.02 -1.14
N LEU A 77 -9.51 -3.62 -2.38
CA LEU A 77 -8.60 -2.70 -3.08
C LEU A 77 -8.57 -1.33 -2.44
N ARG A 78 -9.71 -0.86 -1.96
CA ARG A 78 -9.76 0.42 -1.24
C ARG A 78 -8.99 0.35 0.08
N GLU A 79 -9.05 -0.80 0.74
CA GLU A 79 -8.28 -1.04 1.95
C GLU A 79 -6.79 -1.01 1.63
N GLU A 80 -6.38 -1.65 0.53
CA GLU A 80 -4.99 -1.62 0.10
C GLU A 80 -4.55 -0.19 -0.25
N LEU A 81 -5.43 0.57 -0.90
CA LEU A 81 -5.13 1.95 -1.23
C LEU A 81 -4.96 2.79 0.03
N ALA A 82 -5.80 2.58 1.02
CA ALA A 82 -5.68 3.26 2.31
C ALA A 82 -4.34 2.93 2.97
N ALA A 83 -3.89 1.68 2.84
CA ALA A 83 -2.57 1.29 3.35
C ALA A 83 -1.45 2.01 2.62
N VAL A 84 -1.57 2.19 1.31
CA VAL A 84 -0.60 2.97 0.54
C VAL A 84 -0.57 4.42 1.04
N GLU A 85 -1.73 5.00 1.26
CA GLU A 85 -1.82 6.38 1.75
C GLU A 85 -1.19 6.53 3.13
N ARG A 86 -1.40 5.57 4.00
CA ARG A 86 -0.76 5.58 5.32
C ARG A 86 0.77 5.48 5.18
N ALA A 87 1.23 4.63 4.27
CA ALA A 87 2.66 4.49 4.03
C ALA A 87 3.26 5.76 3.46
N GLU A 88 2.55 6.41 2.55
CA GLU A 88 3.00 7.69 1.99
C GLU A 88 3.10 8.76 3.08
N ALA A 89 2.14 8.77 4.00
CA ALA A 89 2.16 9.70 5.13
C ALA A 89 3.35 9.43 6.03
N ARG A 90 3.67 8.16 6.29
CA ARG A 90 4.84 7.82 7.09
C ARG A 90 6.13 8.23 6.38
N LEU A 91 6.16 8.06 5.06
CA LEU A 91 7.33 8.47 4.29
C LEU A 91 7.55 9.98 4.41
N ALA A 92 6.48 10.75 4.29
CA ALA A 92 6.55 12.19 4.46
C ALA A 92 6.98 12.58 5.87
N ALA A 93 6.58 11.81 6.86
CA ALA A 93 6.94 12.08 8.25
C ALA A 93 8.32 11.56 8.64
N GLY A 94 8.97 10.79 7.76
CA GLY A 94 10.29 10.24 8.05
C GLY A 94 10.25 8.97 8.89
N THR A 95 9.12 8.32 8.99
CA THR A 95 8.97 7.10 9.79
C THR A 95 8.70 5.86 8.95
N TYR A 96 8.74 5.98 7.64
CA TYR A 96 8.55 4.85 6.77
C TYR A 96 9.65 3.81 6.99
N GLY A 97 9.27 2.54 6.91
CA GLY A 97 10.23 1.46 7.09
C GLY A 97 10.44 1.05 8.53
N ARG A 98 9.66 1.61 9.43
CA ARG A 98 9.71 1.23 10.84
C ARG A 98 8.36 0.69 11.27
N SER A 99 8.39 -0.30 12.16
CA SER A 99 7.16 -0.87 12.70
C SER A 99 6.36 0.21 13.42
N ILE A 100 5.07 0.25 13.16
CA ILE A 100 4.18 1.17 13.88
C ILE A 100 3.98 0.73 15.32
N GLU A 101 4.30 -0.51 15.62
CA GLU A 101 4.14 -1.09 16.96
C GLU A 101 5.36 -0.86 17.83
N SER A 102 6.53 -1.22 17.33
CA SER A 102 7.76 -1.20 18.13
C SER A 102 8.78 -0.17 17.70
N GLY A 103 8.62 0.40 16.50
CA GLY A 103 9.62 1.29 15.95
C GLY A 103 10.85 0.58 15.39
N ARG A 104 10.88 -0.74 15.44
CA ARG A 104 12.01 -1.49 14.89
C ARG A 104 12.02 -1.41 13.38
N PRO A 105 13.20 -1.42 12.75
CA PRO A 105 13.26 -1.35 11.29
C PRO A 105 12.64 -2.59 10.65
N ILE A 106 11.90 -2.37 9.58
CA ILE A 106 11.37 -3.44 8.75
C ILE A 106 12.42 -3.72 7.68
N PRO A 107 12.82 -4.97 7.48
CA PRO A 107 13.84 -5.29 6.49
C PRO A 107 13.47 -4.82 5.08
N ASP A 108 14.45 -4.36 4.34
CA ASP A 108 14.24 -3.87 2.97
C ASP A 108 13.61 -4.95 2.09
N GLU A 109 13.99 -6.20 2.27
CA GLU A 109 13.42 -7.30 1.51
C GLU A 109 11.91 -7.38 1.68
N ARG A 110 11.45 -7.16 2.90
CA ARG A 110 10.02 -7.19 3.15
C ARG A 110 9.34 -5.98 2.52
N LEU A 111 9.99 -4.82 2.59
CA LEU A 111 9.42 -3.60 1.99
C LEU A 111 9.40 -3.69 0.47
N GLU A 112 10.37 -4.37 -0.16
CA GLU A 112 10.34 -4.58 -1.60
C GLU A 112 9.15 -5.45 -1.99
N ALA A 113 8.83 -6.45 -1.19
CA ALA A 113 7.71 -7.33 -1.45
C ALA A 113 6.38 -6.72 -1.01
N PHE A 114 6.40 -5.99 0.09
CA PHE A 114 5.20 -5.37 0.68
C PHE A 114 5.52 -3.93 1.07
N PRO A 115 5.43 -3.01 0.13
CA PRO A 115 5.79 -1.61 0.42
C PRO A 115 4.92 -0.97 1.50
N THR A 116 3.74 -1.51 1.75
CA THR A 116 2.84 -0.99 2.77
C THR A 116 2.98 -1.68 4.11
N ALA A 117 3.99 -2.54 4.27
CA ALA A 117 4.19 -3.26 5.53
C ALA A 117 4.32 -2.27 6.68
N GLU A 118 3.59 -2.53 7.75
CA GLU A 118 3.55 -1.66 8.91
C GLU A 118 4.20 -2.29 10.13
N ARG A 119 4.50 -3.57 10.07
CA ARG A 119 5.09 -4.33 11.17
C ARG A 119 6.14 -5.28 10.64
N THR A 120 6.99 -5.74 11.54
CA THR A 120 7.93 -6.80 11.17
C THR A 120 7.18 -8.11 11.03
N VAL A 121 7.81 -9.09 10.38
CA VAL A 121 7.20 -10.41 10.20
C VAL A 121 6.84 -11.03 11.54
N ASP A 122 7.74 -10.90 12.51
CA ASP A 122 7.50 -11.45 13.84
C ASP A 122 6.28 -10.84 14.49
N GLU A 123 6.10 -9.54 14.33
CA GLU A 123 4.96 -8.83 14.91
C GLU A 123 3.66 -9.22 14.24
N GLU A 124 3.68 -9.46 12.95
CA GLU A 124 2.48 -9.87 12.24
C GLU A 124 2.08 -11.30 12.53
N ALA A 125 3.03 -12.12 12.90
CA ALA A 125 2.76 -13.51 13.21
C ALA A 125 2.10 -13.72 14.57
N ARG A 126 2.05 -12.68 15.40
CA ARG A 126 1.45 -12.78 16.73
C ARG A 126 -0.05 -12.66 16.72
#